data_ad6d264f6df7fd8e17d4dc1235d652ae
#
_entry.id   ad6d264f6df7fd8e17d4dc1235d652ae
#
_cell.length_a   1.000
_cell.length_b   1.000
_cell.length_c   1.000
_cell.angle_alpha   90.00
_cell.angle_beta   90.00
_cell.angle_gamma   90.00
#
_symmetry.space_group_name_H-M   'P 1'
#
loop_
_entity.id
_entity.type
_entity.pdbx_description
1 polymer ?
#
loop_
_entity_poly.entity_id
_entity_poly.type
_entity_poly.pdbx_seq_one_letter_code
_entity_poly.pdbx_strand_id
1 'polypeptide(L)'
;MTTKDNCGFIVNRLLLPYLLDAIRALEAGVGTVEDIDKAMTLGCNHPMGPFTLADFVGLDTTYFIANVMFEEYREQRYAPPPLLRKMVVAGYHGRKSGRGFYDYSGPTPTVTDLGL
;
A
#
# COMPACT_ATOMS: atom_id res chain seq x y z
N MET A 1 -15.65 -18.34 -13.60
CA MET A 1 -14.32 -18.34 -12.98
C MET A 1 -14.07 -19.66 -12.31
N THR A 2 -13.00 -20.29 -12.61
CA THR A 2 -12.87 -21.69 -12.28
C THR A 2 -11.63 -22.07 -11.52
N THR A 3 -10.70 -21.17 -11.31
CA THR A 3 -9.41 -21.54 -10.72
C THR A 3 -8.97 -20.57 -9.65
N LYS A 4 -8.13 -21.08 -8.75
CA LYS A 4 -7.49 -20.27 -7.71
C LYS A 4 -6.58 -19.19 -8.31
N ASP A 5 -5.95 -19.50 -9.44
CA ASP A 5 -5.09 -18.54 -10.12
C ASP A 5 -5.88 -17.33 -10.57
N ASN A 6 -7.09 -17.56 -11.06
CA ASN A 6 -7.97 -16.46 -11.44
C ASN A 6 -8.36 -15.62 -10.23
N CYS A 7 -8.58 -16.24 -9.08
CA CYS A 7 -8.89 -15.49 -7.85
C CYS A 7 -7.73 -14.58 -7.45
N GLY A 8 -6.49 -15.10 -7.48
CA GLY A 8 -5.31 -14.30 -7.17
C GLY A 8 -5.12 -13.15 -8.14
N PHE A 9 -5.33 -13.42 -9.43
CA PHE A 9 -5.24 -12.39 -10.44
C PHE A 9 -6.28 -11.28 -10.23
N ILE A 10 -7.51 -11.66 -9.90
CA ILE A 10 -8.59 -10.68 -9.66
C ILE A 10 -8.23 -9.79 -8.47
N VAL A 11 -7.76 -10.37 -7.37
CA VAL A 11 -7.38 -9.61 -6.19
C VAL A 11 -6.29 -8.61 -6.53
N ASN A 12 -5.22 -9.06 -7.18
CA ASN A 12 -4.12 -8.17 -7.51
C ASN A 12 -4.54 -7.06 -8.48
N ARG A 13 -5.39 -7.40 -9.45
CA ARG A 13 -5.86 -6.42 -10.42
C ARG A 13 -6.66 -5.29 -9.79
N LEU A 14 -7.42 -5.59 -8.75
CA LEU A 14 -8.26 -4.59 -8.09
C LEU A 14 -7.59 -3.97 -6.87
N LEU A 15 -6.91 -4.78 -6.07
CA LEU A 15 -6.31 -4.31 -4.83
C LEU A 15 -5.07 -3.48 -5.07
N LEU A 16 -4.20 -3.90 -5.99
CA LEU A 16 -2.94 -3.21 -6.21
C LEU A 16 -3.13 -1.75 -6.63
N PRO A 17 -3.94 -1.43 -7.66
CA PRO A 17 -4.20 -0.03 -8.01
C PRO A 17 -4.80 0.76 -6.84
N TYR A 18 -5.64 0.14 -6.05
CA TYR A 18 -6.23 0.77 -4.87
C TYR A 18 -5.14 1.20 -3.88
N LEU A 19 -4.20 0.31 -3.55
CA LEU A 19 -3.11 0.63 -2.65
C LEU A 19 -2.18 1.70 -3.23
N LEU A 20 -1.87 1.59 -4.52
CA LEU A 20 -1.00 2.58 -5.18
C LEU A 20 -1.68 3.95 -5.25
N ASP A 21 -2.99 3.99 -5.49
CA ASP A 21 -3.73 5.25 -5.49
C ASP A 21 -3.74 5.91 -4.13
N ALA A 22 -3.83 5.13 -3.06
CA ALA A 22 -3.74 5.68 -1.70
C ALA A 22 -2.37 6.31 -1.47
N ILE A 23 -1.30 5.66 -1.93
CA ILE A 23 0.05 6.21 -1.81
C ILE A 23 0.20 7.50 -2.63
N ARG A 24 -0.37 7.52 -3.84
CA ARG A 24 -0.36 8.73 -4.67
C ARG A 24 -1.14 9.88 -4.01
N ALA A 25 -2.26 9.57 -3.37
CA ALA A 25 -3.03 10.57 -2.64
C ALA A 25 -2.22 11.17 -1.48
N LEU A 26 -1.46 10.32 -0.79
CA LEU A 26 -0.58 10.77 0.28
C LEU A 26 0.51 11.69 -0.27
N GLU A 27 1.14 11.30 -1.37
CA GLU A 27 2.17 12.13 -2.03
C GLU A 27 1.62 13.49 -2.47
N ALA A 28 0.38 13.50 -2.94
CA ALA A 28 -0.28 14.71 -3.41
C ALA A 28 -0.82 15.59 -2.29
N GLY A 29 -0.72 15.15 -1.04
CA GLY A 29 -1.18 15.94 0.09
C GLY A 29 -2.69 15.95 0.29
N VAL A 30 -3.40 14.96 -0.27
CA VAL A 30 -4.86 14.86 -0.11
C VAL A 30 -5.24 14.63 1.35
N GLY A 31 -4.40 13.91 2.09
CA GLY A 31 -4.61 13.67 3.51
C GLY A 31 -3.37 13.02 4.11
N THR A 32 -3.38 12.87 5.43
CA THR A 32 -2.31 12.15 6.12
C THR A 32 -2.56 10.64 6.03
N VAL A 33 -1.55 9.85 6.41
CA VAL A 33 -1.70 8.39 6.49
C VAL A 33 -2.92 8.02 7.34
N GLU A 34 -3.03 8.62 8.51
CA GLU A 34 -4.13 8.33 9.44
C GLU A 34 -5.48 8.76 8.88
N ASP A 35 -5.55 9.95 8.27
CA ASP A 35 -6.79 10.46 7.70
C ASP A 35 -7.30 9.58 6.57
N ILE A 36 -6.41 9.16 5.68
CA ILE A 36 -6.80 8.32 4.55
C ILE A 36 -7.26 6.94 5.02
N ASP A 37 -6.54 6.35 5.99
CA ASP A 37 -6.96 5.06 6.57
C ASP A 37 -8.34 5.16 7.22
N LYS A 38 -8.58 6.22 8.01
CA LYS A 38 -9.88 6.44 8.65
C LYS A 38 -10.99 6.67 7.63
N ALA A 39 -10.72 7.44 6.60
CA ALA A 39 -11.72 7.72 5.57
C ALA A 39 -12.21 6.41 4.93
N MET A 40 -11.30 5.48 4.64
CA MET A 40 -11.69 4.23 4.00
C MET A 40 -12.38 3.26 4.95
N THR A 41 -11.99 3.23 6.23
CA THR A 41 -12.68 2.37 7.19
C THR A 41 -14.06 2.90 7.54
N LEU A 42 -14.21 4.21 7.71
CA LEU A 42 -15.48 4.82 8.10
C LEU A 42 -16.37 5.10 6.90
N GLY A 43 -15.79 5.57 5.79
CA GLY A 43 -16.56 5.94 4.61
C GLY A 43 -16.98 4.78 3.73
N CYS A 44 -16.15 3.76 3.63
CA CYS A 44 -16.40 2.60 2.78
C CYS A 44 -16.56 1.29 3.56
N ASN A 45 -16.53 1.38 4.88
CA ASN A 45 -16.69 0.22 5.75
C ASN A 45 -15.65 -0.87 5.49
N HIS A 46 -14.44 -0.48 5.09
CA HIS A 46 -13.35 -1.44 4.93
C HIS A 46 -12.83 -1.87 6.31
N PRO A 47 -12.48 -3.15 6.50
CA PRO A 47 -11.96 -3.60 7.80
C PRO A 47 -10.60 -3.00 8.13
N MET A 48 -9.81 -2.64 7.13
CA MET A 48 -8.53 -1.96 7.27
C MET A 48 -8.44 -0.82 6.27
N GLY A 49 -7.78 0.27 6.66
CA GLY A 49 -7.43 1.31 5.70
C GLY A 49 -6.31 0.84 4.77
N PRO A 50 -6.07 1.57 3.68
CA PRO A 50 -5.10 1.12 2.66
C PRO A 50 -3.67 1.06 3.19
N PHE A 51 -3.25 1.96 4.06
CA PHE A 51 -1.87 1.95 4.57
C PHE A 51 -1.66 0.85 5.59
N THR A 52 -2.64 0.59 6.44
CA THR A 52 -2.60 -0.56 7.37
C THR A 52 -2.53 -1.86 6.57
N LEU A 53 -3.32 -1.97 5.51
CA LEU A 53 -3.33 -3.15 4.66
C LEU A 53 -2.01 -3.30 3.91
N ALA A 54 -1.47 -2.21 3.37
CA ALA A 54 -0.18 -2.24 2.66
C ALA A 54 0.94 -2.71 3.58
N ASP A 55 0.97 -2.23 4.83
CA ASP A 55 1.96 -2.67 5.80
C ASP A 55 1.79 -4.15 6.13
N PHE A 56 0.55 -4.64 6.19
CA PHE A 56 0.27 -6.04 6.46
C PHE A 56 0.75 -6.94 5.31
N VAL A 57 0.47 -6.56 4.07
CA VAL A 57 0.88 -7.30 2.87
C VAL A 57 2.41 -7.27 2.72
N GLY A 58 3.01 -6.14 3.05
CA GLY A 58 4.43 -5.90 2.87
C GLY A 58 4.68 -4.95 1.71
N LEU A 59 5.39 -3.87 1.98
CA LEU A 59 5.64 -2.84 0.97
C LEU A 59 6.57 -3.34 -0.13
N ASP A 60 7.54 -4.19 0.22
CA ASP A 60 8.42 -4.82 -0.75
C ASP A 60 7.64 -5.74 -1.69
N THR A 61 6.70 -6.52 -1.14
CA THR A 61 5.82 -7.38 -1.93
C THR A 61 4.94 -6.55 -2.85
N THR A 62 4.34 -5.48 -2.32
CA THR A 62 3.50 -4.56 -3.10
C THR A 62 4.30 -3.95 -4.23
N TYR A 63 5.52 -3.51 -3.96
CA TYR A 63 6.41 -2.92 -4.95
C TYR A 63 6.76 -3.93 -6.05
N PHE A 64 7.10 -5.15 -5.65
CA PHE A 64 7.42 -6.22 -6.60
C PHE A 64 6.24 -6.52 -7.53
N ILE A 65 5.04 -6.69 -6.97
CA ILE A 65 3.84 -6.97 -7.75
C ILE A 65 3.52 -5.81 -8.70
N ALA A 66 3.67 -4.58 -8.21
CA ALA A 66 3.43 -3.39 -9.03
C ALA A 66 4.35 -3.37 -10.24
N ASN A 67 5.63 -3.67 -10.06
CA ASN A 67 6.58 -3.71 -11.16
C ASN A 67 6.24 -4.82 -12.16
N VAL A 68 5.86 -6.00 -11.67
CA VAL A 68 5.46 -7.11 -12.55
C VAL A 68 4.25 -6.73 -13.38
N MET A 69 3.22 -6.17 -12.75
CA MET A 69 2.00 -5.80 -13.45
C MET A 69 2.21 -4.63 -14.40
N PHE A 70 3.02 -3.66 -14.01
CA PHE A 70 3.33 -2.54 -14.89
C PHE A 70 4.10 -3.02 -16.13
N GLU A 71 5.07 -3.90 -15.94
CA GLU A 71 5.85 -4.45 -17.05
C GLU A 71 4.94 -5.22 -18.02
N GLU A 72 3.96 -5.96 -17.48
CA GLU A 72 3.04 -6.76 -18.27
C GLU A 72 2.02 -5.90 -19.02
N TYR A 73 1.39 -4.93 -18.33
CA TYR A 73 0.24 -4.20 -18.88
C TYR A 73 0.57 -2.78 -19.32
N ARG A 74 1.66 -2.20 -18.83
CA ARG A 74 2.11 -0.84 -19.17
C ARG A 74 1.04 0.23 -18.92
N GLU A 75 0.20 0.03 -17.88
CA GLU A 75 -0.83 0.99 -17.50
C GLU A 75 -0.39 1.75 -16.26
N GLN A 76 -0.66 3.06 -16.26
CA GLN A 76 -0.23 3.95 -15.18
C GLN A 76 -0.74 3.52 -13.81
N ARG A 77 -1.90 2.89 -13.74
CA ARG A 77 -2.46 2.45 -12.46
C ARG A 77 -1.59 1.41 -11.75
N TYR A 78 -0.72 0.72 -12.47
CA TYR A 78 0.19 -0.27 -11.89
C TYR A 78 1.58 0.29 -11.64
N ALA A 79 1.85 1.52 -12.06
CA ALA A 79 3.17 2.11 -11.87
C ALA A 79 3.40 2.41 -10.38
N PRO A 80 4.48 1.88 -9.78
CA PRO A 80 4.73 2.16 -8.37
C PRO A 80 5.06 3.62 -8.15
N PRO A 81 4.39 4.28 -7.18
CA PRO A 81 4.71 5.68 -6.86
C PRO A 81 6.13 5.82 -6.31
N PRO A 82 6.77 6.97 -6.51
CA PRO A 82 8.12 7.20 -5.99
C PRO A 82 8.26 6.97 -4.49
N LEU A 83 7.26 7.35 -3.71
CA LEU A 83 7.30 7.16 -2.25
C LEU A 83 7.41 5.68 -1.88
N LEU A 84 6.67 4.81 -2.56
CA LEU A 84 6.74 3.37 -2.31
C LEU A 84 8.17 2.84 -2.54
N ARG A 85 8.77 3.23 -3.65
CA ARG A 85 10.15 2.84 -3.96
C ARG A 85 11.12 3.33 -2.89
N LYS A 86 10.98 4.58 -2.46
CA LYS A 86 11.85 5.17 -1.44
C LYS A 86 11.74 4.41 -0.12
N MET A 87 10.54 4.04 0.28
CA MET A 87 10.33 3.30 1.52
C MET A 87 10.97 1.92 1.44
N VAL A 88 10.81 1.22 0.32
CA VAL A 88 11.40 -0.11 0.14
C VAL A 88 12.93 -0.02 0.18
N VAL A 89 13.51 0.96 -0.49
CA VAL A 89 14.96 1.17 -0.49
C VAL A 89 15.47 1.47 0.92
N ALA A 90 14.68 2.20 1.71
CA ALA A 90 15.04 2.52 3.10
C ALA A 90 14.85 1.34 4.06
N GLY A 91 14.31 0.22 3.60
CA GLY A 91 14.07 -0.93 4.44
C GLY A 91 12.74 -0.91 5.18
N TYR A 92 11.84 -0.02 4.83
CA TYR A 92 10.52 0.10 5.45
C TYR A 92 9.56 -0.82 4.70
N HIS A 93 9.51 -2.10 5.11
CA HIS A 93 8.73 -3.12 4.43
C HIS A 93 7.36 -3.39 5.06
N GLY A 94 7.00 -2.64 6.09
CA GLY A 94 5.75 -2.81 6.80
C GLY A 94 5.95 -3.56 8.12
N ARG A 95 4.93 -4.32 8.52
CA ARG A 95 4.96 -5.03 9.82
C ARG A 95 6.16 -5.94 9.97
N LYS A 96 6.53 -6.66 8.92
CA LYS A 96 7.62 -7.65 9.01
C LYS A 96 8.98 -7.03 9.28
N SER A 97 9.18 -5.76 8.95
CA SER A 97 10.41 -5.04 9.25
C SER A 97 10.29 -4.11 10.44
N GLY A 98 9.10 -4.05 11.05
CA GLY A 98 8.82 -3.18 12.20
C GLY A 98 8.47 -1.75 11.85
N ARG A 99 8.53 -1.39 10.59
CA ARG A 99 8.20 -0.03 10.13
C ARG A 99 7.78 -0.04 8.67
N GLY A 100 6.69 0.66 8.40
CA GLY A 100 6.18 0.94 7.08
C GLY A 100 5.54 2.31 7.12
N PHE A 101 4.30 2.44 6.70
CA PHE A 101 3.54 3.67 6.91
C PHE A 101 3.28 3.93 8.39
N TYR A 102 3.26 2.86 9.18
CA TYR A 102 3.19 2.96 10.64
C TYR A 102 4.46 2.37 11.24
N ASP A 103 4.80 2.85 12.43
CA ASP A 103 5.93 2.36 13.22
C ASP A 103 5.36 1.42 14.29
N TYR A 104 5.82 0.18 14.29
CA TYR A 104 5.31 -0.88 15.16
C TYR A 104 6.24 -1.17 16.35
N SER A 105 7.21 -0.30 16.60
CA SER A 105 8.18 -0.51 17.69
C SER A 105 7.60 -0.28 19.08
N GLY A 106 6.51 0.47 19.19
CA GLY A 106 5.86 0.76 20.46
C GLY A 106 4.69 -0.17 20.76
N PRO A 107 3.99 0.04 21.89
CA PRO A 107 2.83 -0.79 22.27
C PRO A 107 1.65 -0.62 21.33
N THR A 108 1.53 0.52 20.66
CA THR A 108 0.52 0.76 19.62
C THR A 108 1.21 1.35 18.39
N PRO A 109 0.71 1.04 17.19
CA PRO A 109 1.29 1.63 15.97
C PRO A 109 1.13 3.14 15.96
N THR A 110 2.18 3.82 15.52
CA THR A 110 2.17 5.28 15.33
C THR A 110 2.54 5.59 13.89
N VAL A 111 2.08 6.72 13.35
CA VAL A 111 2.38 7.09 11.97
C VAL A 111 3.88 7.37 11.82
N THR A 112 4.50 6.76 10.81
CA THR A 112 5.91 6.98 10.50
C THR A 112 6.10 8.38 9.94
N ASP A 113 7.17 9.07 10.39
CA ASP A 113 7.55 10.35 9.80
C ASP A 113 8.24 10.07 8.45
N LEU A 114 7.58 10.45 7.37
CA LEU A 114 8.08 10.25 6.01
C LEU A 114 8.62 11.53 5.39
N GLY A 115 8.63 12.61 6.14
CA GLY A 115 9.14 13.89 5.64
C GLY A 115 8.20 14.57 4.64
N LEU A 116 6.94 14.24 4.68
CA LEU A 116 5.95 14.81 3.76
C LEU A 116 5.35 16.11 4.28
#